data_fd77ef89f5b052404ac16ef0ba162018
#
_entry.id   fd77ef89f5b052404ac16ef0ba162018
#
_cell.length_a   1.000
_cell.length_b   1.000
_cell.length_c   1.000
_cell.angle_alpha   90.00
_cell.angle_beta   90.00
_cell.angle_gamma   90.00
#
_symmetry.space_group_name_H-M   'P 1'
#
loop_
_entity.id
_entity.type
_entity.pdbx_description
1 polymer ?
#
loop_
_entity_poly.entity_id
_entity_poly.type
_entity_poly.pdbx_seq_one_letter_code
_entity_poly.pdbx_strand_id
1 'polypeptide(L)'
;MERIVIDCGEIRTKEDFHSALAKVLNFPTWYGGNLDALHDLLTEIGTDTTLQLHGWAAAEAALGPYGSRLEKVMAMSALENPNLHLEFC
;
A
#
# COMPACT_ATOMS: atom_id res chain seq x y z
N MET A 1 15.82 -2.07 9.54
CA MET A 1 14.86 -1.14 8.94
C MET A 1 14.88 -1.31 7.43
N GLU A 2 13.72 -1.58 6.85
CA GLU A 2 13.58 -1.69 5.41
C GLU A 2 12.91 -0.44 4.84
N ARG A 3 13.40 0.01 3.69
CA ARG A 3 12.80 1.13 2.98
C ARG A 3 12.41 0.64 1.60
N ILE A 4 11.14 0.66 1.32
CA ILE A 4 10.58 0.14 0.06
C ILE A 4 9.97 1.29 -0.71
N VAL A 5 10.41 1.48 -1.95
CA VAL A 5 9.93 2.55 -2.82
C VAL A 5 8.95 1.96 -3.83
N ILE A 6 7.78 2.58 -3.94
CA ILE A 6 6.76 2.22 -4.92
C ILE A 6 6.53 3.41 -5.83
N ASP A 7 6.73 3.20 -7.14
CA ASP A 7 6.41 4.23 -8.13
C ASP A 7 4.94 4.10 -8.50
N CYS A 8 4.14 5.04 -8.01
CA CYS A 8 2.70 5.05 -8.24
C CYS A 8 2.29 5.80 -9.50
N GLY A 9 3.25 6.38 -10.22
CA GLY A 9 2.95 7.19 -11.39
C GLY A 9 2.26 6.46 -12.52
N GLU A 10 2.42 5.15 -12.61
CA GLU A 10 1.80 4.33 -13.66
C GLU A 10 0.56 3.58 -13.19
N ILE A 11 0.17 3.75 -11.94
CA ILE A 11 -1.01 3.09 -11.39
C ILE A 11 -2.27 3.79 -11.91
N ARG A 12 -3.13 3.03 -12.58
CA ARG A 12 -4.38 3.55 -13.16
C ARG A 12 -5.61 2.85 -12.59
N THR A 13 -5.45 1.60 -12.12
CA THR A 13 -6.55 0.77 -11.63
C THR A 13 -6.20 0.22 -10.26
N LYS A 14 -7.23 -0.23 -9.53
CA LYS A 14 -7.01 -0.87 -8.23
C LYS A 14 -6.17 -2.14 -8.38
N GLU A 15 -6.35 -2.87 -9.50
CA GLU A 15 -5.56 -4.07 -9.78
C GLU A 15 -4.07 -3.71 -9.92
N ASP A 16 -3.77 -2.61 -10.58
CA ASP A 16 -2.40 -2.14 -10.72
C ASP A 16 -1.76 -1.90 -9.34
N PHE A 17 -2.49 -1.24 -8.45
CA PHE A 17 -2.00 -0.93 -7.12
C PHE A 17 -1.73 -2.19 -6.32
N HIS A 18 -2.72 -3.09 -6.25
CA HIS A 18 -2.58 -4.32 -5.47
C HIS A 18 -1.47 -5.21 -6.00
N SER A 19 -1.31 -5.28 -7.33
CA SER A 19 -0.23 -6.05 -7.95
C SER A 19 1.13 -5.47 -7.62
N ALA A 20 1.28 -4.14 -7.69
CA ALA A 20 2.54 -3.48 -7.37
C ALA A 20 2.93 -3.70 -5.90
N LEU A 21 1.96 -3.55 -5.01
CA LEU A 21 2.22 -3.71 -3.59
C LEU A 21 2.54 -5.16 -3.23
N ALA A 22 1.79 -6.10 -3.82
CA ALA A 22 2.04 -7.52 -3.60
C ALA A 22 3.45 -7.92 -4.03
N LYS A 23 3.93 -7.34 -5.13
CA LYS A 23 5.25 -7.62 -5.65
C LYS A 23 6.35 -7.11 -4.72
N VAL A 24 6.26 -5.84 -4.30
CA VAL A 24 7.32 -5.23 -3.49
C VAL A 24 7.32 -5.73 -2.05
N LEU A 25 6.17 -6.11 -1.51
CA LEU A 25 6.06 -6.62 -0.15
C LEU A 25 6.04 -8.15 -0.11
N ASN A 26 6.12 -8.79 -1.27
CA ASN A 26 6.15 -10.24 -1.39
C ASN A 26 4.95 -10.90 -0.70
N PHE A 27 3.75 -10.39 -1.00
CA PHE A 27 2.53 -10.95 -0.45
C PHE A 27 2.30 -12.38 -0.95
N PRO A 28 1.61 -13.20 -0.17
CA PRO A 28 1.35 -14.58 -0.59
C PRO A 28 0.45 -14.64 -1.83
N THR A 29 0.51 -15.75 -2.55
CA THR A 29 -0.25 -15.95 -3.78
C THR A 29 -1.77 -15.90 -3.57
N TRP A 30 -2.23 -16.17 -2.34
CA TRP A 30 -3.66 -16.11 -2.01
C TRP A 30 -4.16 -14.69 -1.74
N TYR A 31 -3.30 -13.69 -1.84
CA TYR A 31 -3.72 -12.30 -1.63
C TYR A 31 -4.83 -11.92 -2.60
N GLY A 32 -5.99 -11.55 -2.05
CA GLY A 32 -7.20 -11.33 -2.83
C GLY A 32 -7.30 -9.98 -3.52
N GLY A 33 -6.34 -9.06 -3.29
CA GLY A 33 -6.36 -7.76 -3.94
C GLY A 33 -7.51 -6.86 -3.51
N ASN A 34 -7.93 -6.95 -2.26
CA ASN A 34 -9.00 -6.12 -1.71
C ASN A 34 -8.51 -5.41 -0.44
N LEU A 35 -9.32 -4.44 0.04
CA LEU A 35 -8.93 -3.61 1.17
C LEU A 35 -8.80 -4.39 2.48
N ASP A 36 -9.65 -5.39 2.69
CA ASP A 36 -9.59 -6.21 3.91
C ASP A 36 -8.31 -7.04 3.94
N ALA A 37 -7.97 -7.68 2.83
CA ALA A 37 -6.74 -8.46 2.73
C ALA A 37 -5.51 -7.56 2.87
N LEU A 38 -5.57 -6.36 2.29
CA LEU A 38 -4.48 -5.40 2.41
C LEU A 38 -4.24 -5.00 3.86
N HIS A 39 -5.31 -4.67 4.59
CA HIS A 39 -5.22 -4.32 6.00
C HIS A 39 -4.60 -5.46 6.81
N ASP A 40 -5.06 -6.69 6.59
CA ASP A 40 -4.55 -7.85 7.29
C ASP A 40 -3.05 -8.02 7.08
N LEU A 41 -2.60 -7.94 5.83
CA LEU A 41 -1.18 -8.15 5.51
C LEU A 41 -0.31 -6.99 5.99
N LEU A 42 -0.79 -5.75 5.89
CA LEU A 42 -0.02 -4.59 6.37
C LEU A 42 0.14 -4.63 7.89
N THR A 43 -0.86 -5.08 8.61
CA THR A 43 -0.77 -5.16 10.07
C THR A 43 0.07 -6.34 10.55
N GLU A 44 0.38 -7.28 9.67
CA GLU A 44 1.23 -8.44 10.00
C GLU A 44 2.72 -8.19 9.74
N ILE A 45 3.09 -7.06 9.18
CA ILE A 45 4.51 -6.76 8.91
C ILE A 45 5.27 -6.74 10.25
N GLY A 46 6.22 -7.64 10.40
CA GLY A 46 6.93 -7.87 11.66
C GLY A 46 8.29 -7.20 11.77
N THR A 47 8.77 -6.58 10.69
CA THR A 47 10.05 -5.85 10.69
C THR A 47 9.79 -4.38 10.42
N ASP A 48 10.62 -3.51 10.96
CA ASP A 48 10.49 -2.07 10.79
C ASP A 48 10.62 -1.71 9.30
N THR A 49 9.53 -1.25 8.71
CA THR A 49 9.42 -1.05 7.25
C THR A 49 8.84 0.32 6.94
N THR A 50 9.48 1.06 6.05
CA THR A 50 8.98 2.31 5.53
C THR A 50 8.58 2.13 4.07
N LEU A 51 7.33 2.44 3.74
CA LEU A 51 6.84 2.46 2.37
C LEU A 51 6.84 3.89 1.86
N GLN A 52 7.58 4.14 0.78
CA GLN A 52 7.56 5.43 0.10
C GLN A 52 6.73 5.30 -1.16
N LEU A 53 5.61 6.01 -1.22
CA LEU A 53 4.69 5.96 -2.34
C LEU A 53 4.88 7.21 -3.20
N HIS A 54 5.76 7.09 -4.20
CA HIS A 54 6.09 8.19 -5.10
C HIS A 54 5.01 8.38 -6.15
N GLY A 55 4.60 9.63 -6.37
CA GLY A 55 3.53 9.93 -7.32
C GLY A 55 2.15 9.54 -6.81
N TRP A 56 1.97 9.48 -5.50
CA TRP A 56 0.69 9.06 -4.92
C TRP A 56 -0.47 9.93 -5.35
N ALA A 57 -0.27 11.26 -5.43
CA ALA A 57 -1.36 12.16 -5.81
C ALA A 57 -1.95 11.82 -7.18
N ALA A 58 -1.10 11.45 -8.14
CA ALA A 58 -1.56 11.05 -9.48
C ALA A 58 -2.31 9.72 -9.42
N ALA A 59 -1.82 8.77 -8.64
CA ALA A 59 -2.47 7.47 -8.48
C ALA A 59 -3.82 7.63 -7.78
N GLU A 60 -3.88 8.44 -6.74
CA GLU A 60 -5.11 8.69 -6.00
C GLU A 60 -6.17 9.30 -6.93
N ALA A 61 -5.78 10.26 -7.75
CA ALA A 61 -6.68 10.88 -8.71
C ALA A 61 -7.17 9.87 -9.75
N ALA A 62 -6.29 9.00 -10.24
CA ALA A 62 -6.66 7.99 -11.23
C ALA A 62 -7.61 6.95 -10.65
N LEU A 63 -7.45 6.61 -9.38
CA LEU A 63 -8.28 5.61 -8.69
C LEU A 63 -9.62 6.17 -8.22
N GLY A 64 -9.76 7.50 -8.18
CA GLY A 64 -11.00 8.14 -7.71
C GLY A 64 -11.31 7.81 -6.25
N PRO A 65 -12.59 7.55 -5.93
CA PRO A 65 -12.98 7.25 -4.53
C PRO A 65 -12.23 6.06 -3.93
N TYR A 66 -11.83 5.11 -4.75
CA TYR A 66 -11.06 3.95 -4.27
C TYR A 66 -9.69 4.39 -3.75
N GLY A 67 -9.08 5.38 -4.40
CA GLY A 67 -7.79 5.91 -3.96
C GLY A 67 -7.84 6.48 -2.55
N SER A 68 -8.90 7.21 -2.23
CA SER A 68 -9.11 7.74 -0.88
C SER A 68 -9.28 6.62 0.15
N ARG A 69 -9.99 5.55 -0.22
CA ARG A 69 -10.16 4.40 0.66
C ARG A 69 -8.85 3.67 0.90
N LEU A 70 -8.03 3.54 -0.15
CA LEU A 70 -6.71 2.93 -0.04
C LEU A 70 -5.82 3.70 0.92
N GLU A 71 -5.77 5.02 0.76
CA GLU A 71 -4.97 5.86 1.64
C GLU A 71 -5.41 5.70 3.09
N LYS A 72 -6.71 5.68 3.34
CA LYS A 72 -7.26 5.53 4.67
C LYS A 72 -6.91 4.17 5.27
N VAL A 73 -7.04 3.10 4.50
CA VAL A 73 -6.71 1.75 4.97
C VAL A 73 -5.23 1.64 5.29
N MET A 74 -4.36 2.19 4.45
CA MET A 74 -2.93 2.20 4.71
C MET A 74 -2.60 2.98 5.98
N ALA A 75 -3.19 4.16 6.14
CA ALA A 75 -2.96 5.00 7.32
C ALA A 75 -3.42 4.29 8.60
N MET A 76 -4.60 3.65 8.56
CA MET A 76 -5.11 2.90 9.71
C MET A 76 -4.22 1.72 10.04
N SER A 77 -3.73 1.03 9.02
CA SER A 77 -2.81 -0.10 9.22
C SER A 77 -1.52 0.35 9.91
N ALA A 78 -0.99 1.50 9.51
CA ALA A 78 0.21 2.06 10.12
C ALA A 78 -0.04 2.48 11.57
N LEU A 79 -1.24 2.97 11.89
CA LEU A 79 -1.59 3.28 13.27
C LEU A 79 -1.65 2.03 14.15
N GLU A 80 -2.08 0.92 13.60
CA GLU A 80 -2.21 -0.33 14.32
C GLU A 80 -0.90 -1.11 14.39
N ASN A 81 0.04 -0.84 13.47
CA ASN A 81 1.30 -1.59 13.39
C ASN A 81 2.49 -0.63 13.55
N PRO A 82 3.17 -0.64 14.70
CA PRO A 82 4.30 0.27 14.92
C PRO A 82 5.50 0.00 14.01
N ASN A 83 5.54 -1.13 13.33
CA ASN A 83 6.60 -1.45 12.39
C ASN A 83 6.38 -0.84 11.01
N LEU A 84 5.18 -0.35 10.73
CA LEU A 84 4.83 0.18 9.41
C LEU A 84 4.83 1.70 9.41
N HIS A 85 5.64 2.28 8.53
CA HIS A 85 5.73 3.72 8.34
C HIS A 85 5.43 4.06 6.88
N LEU A 86 4.64 5.11 6.66
CA LEU A 86 4.23 5.51 5.32
C LEU A 86 4.76 6.90 5.00
N GLU A 87 5.26 7.06 3.77
CA GLU A 87 5.66 8.36 3.24
C GLU A 87 5.00 8.53 1.87
N PHE A 88 4.12 9.52 1.76
CA PHE A 88 3.46 9.87 0.51
C PHE A 88 4.24 11.01 -0.14
N CYS A 89 4.80 10.75 -1.32
CA CYS A 89 5.68 11.69 -2.00
C CYS A 89 5.12 12.20 -3.32
#